data_119194b925781d16dc9f28fa7de4404f
#
_entry.id   119194b925781d16dc9f28fa7de4404f
#
_cell.length_a   1.000
_cell.length_b   1.000
_cell.length_c   1.000
_cell.angle_alpha   90.00
_cell.angle_beta   90.00
_cell.angle_gamma   90.00
#
_symmetry.space_group_name_H-M   'P 1'
#
loop_
_entity.id
_entity.type
_entity.pdbx_description
1 polymer ?
#
loop_
_entity_poly.entity_id
_entity_poly.type
_entity_poly.pdbx_seq_one_letter_code
_entity_poly.pdbx_strand_id
1 'polypeptide(L)'
;MREKRTGELTASVVANAVCAVLFNTSPLWRQYTQGVVLDDFIRVLWAVNLSLLVQMAGSMAMIFYRPPRFAAVAQALGTAAAVLSMIVFYVVFPLDFSAVGAAWVNSVIRVVLIAGMAGGGIGLLVQLGQLTVRWRTFSYTVR
;
A
#
# COMPACT_ATOMS: atom_id res chain seq x y z
N MET A 1 -2.60 -25.72 6.36
CA MET A 1 -2.87 -24.60 5.43
C MET A 1 -3.51 -23.38 6.10
N ARG A 2 -4.50 -23.54 7.00
CA ARG A 2 -5.20 -22.41 7.67
C ARG A 2 -4.28 -21.59 8.57
N GLU A 3 -3.41 -22.25 9.31
CA GLU A 3 -2.48 -21.66 10.28
C GLU A 3 -1.39 -20.81 9.60
N LYS A 4 -0.78 -21.33 8.53
CA LYS A 4 0.23 -20.61 7.74
C LYS A 4 -0.32 -19.28 7.19
N ARG A 5 -1.55 -19.29 6.68
CA ARG A 5 -2.21 -18.09 6.12
C ARG A 5 -2.61 -17.07 7.19
N THR A 6 -2.91 -17.51 8.42
CA THR A 6 -3.15 -16.61 9.57
C THR A 6 -1.86 -15.91 9.96
N GLY A 7 -0.73 -16.64 9.99
CA GLY A 7 0.58 -16.07 10.26
C GLY A 7 0.96 -14.97 9.25
N GLU A 8 0.71 -15.19 7.95
CA GLU A 8 0.96 -14.20 6.89
C GLU A 8 0.12 -12.93 7.08
N LEU A 9 -1.16 -13.05 7.45
CA LEU A 9 -2.04 -11.91 7.71
C LEU A 9 -1.60 -11.14 8.96
N THR A 10 -1.23 -11.84 10.02
CA THR A 10 -0.71 -11.23 11.24
C THR A 10 0.60 -10.49 10.97
N ALA A 11 1.52 -11.09 10.22
CA ALA A 11 2.76 -10.45 9.81
C ALA A 11 2.49 -9.17 8.99
N SER A 12 1.50 -9.20 8.09
CA SER A 12 1.08 -8.01 7.33
C SER A 12 0.56 -6.89 8.23
N VAL A 13 -0.26 -7.22 9.24
CA VAL A 13 -0.76 -6.22 10.21
C VAL A 13 0.39 -5.60 10.99
N VAL A 14 1.31 -6.42 11.50
CA VAL A 14 2.48 -5.95 12.26
C VAL A 14 3.38 -5.08 11.39
N ALA A 15 3.69 -5.51 10.17
CA ALA A 15 4.53 -4.75 9.25
C ALA A 15 3.91 -3.38 8.92
N ASN A 16 2.61 -3.34 8.61
CA ASN A 16 1.91 -2.08 8.35
C ASN A 16 1.87 -1.17 9.60
N ALA A 17 1.69 -1.73 10.79
CA ALA A 17 1.74 -0.96 12.05
C ALA A 17 3.12 -0.36 12.29
N VAL A 18 4.18 -1.13 12.09
CA VAL A 18 5.57 -0.64 12.18
C VAL A 18 5.80 0.48 11.16
N CYS A 19 5.40 0.29 9.91
CA CYS A 19 5.50 1.32 8.88
C CYS A 19 4.71 2.59 9.27
N ALA A 20 3.49 2.45 9.82
CA ALA A 20 2.71 3.59 10.27
C ALA A 20 3.44 4.39 11.36
N VAL A 21 4.03 3.71 12.35
CA VAL A 21 4.84 4.37 13.40
C VAL A 21 6.04 5.07 12.76
N LEU A 22 6.79 4.37 11.91
CA LEU A 22 7.97 4.92 11.26
C LEU A 22 7.66 6.18 10.44
N PHE A 23 6.65 6.15 9.60
CA PHE A 23 6.28 7.30 8.78
C PHE A 23 5.74 8.48 9.61
N ASN A 24 4.98 8.22 10.67
CA ASN A 24 4.44 9.30 11.51
C ASN A 24 5.46 9.88 12.50
N THR A 25 6.59 9.19 12.75
CA THR A 25 7.72 9.73 13.51
C THR A 25 8.70 10.50 12.60
N SER A 26 8.40 10.69 11.33
CA SER A 26 9.25 11.41 10.37
C SER A 26 9.71 12.80 10.82
N PRO A 27 8.93 13.61 11.58
CA PRO A 27 9.43 14.88 12.12
C PRO A 27 10.66 14.73 13.01
N LEU A 28 10.76 13.59 13.74
CA LEU A 28 11.92 13.30 14.58
C LEU A 28 13.15 12.91 13.76
N TRP A 29 12.96 12.37 12.56
CA TRP A 29 14.07 11.92 11.71
C TRP A 29 14.67 13.06 10.88
N ARG A 30 13.92 14.13 10.65
CA ARG A 30 14.38 15.28 9.85
C ARG A 30 15.70 15.84 10.34
N GLN A 31 15.86 15.95 11.66
CA GLN A 31 17.12 16.40 12.25
C GLN A 31 18.31 15.45 11.99
N TYR A 32 18.04 14.16 11.71
CA TYR A 32 19.07 13.16 11.44
C TYR A 32 19.28 12.89 9.94
N THR A 33 18.35 13.31 9.07
CA THR A 33 18.38 13.00 7.63
C THR A 33 19.09 14.06 6.80
N GLN A 34 19.74 15.06 7.42
CA GLN A 34 20.54 16.09 6.75
C GLN A 34 19.82 16.77 5.57
N GLY A 35 18.50 16.97 5.67
CA GLY A 35 17.70 17.60 4.63
C GLY A 35 17.20 16.68 3.51
N VAL A 36 17.44 15.38 3.58
CA VAL A 36 16.91 14.41 2.60
C VAL A 36 15.40 14.34 2.64
N VAL A 37 14.79 14.47 3.82
CA VAL A 37 13.32 14.51 3.98
C VAL A 37 12.85 15.96 3.98
N LEU A 38 12.09 16.34 2.95
CA LEU A 38 11.57 17.69 2.77
C LEU A 38 10.32 17.96 3.64
N ASP A 39 10.00 19.25 3.82
CA ASP A 39 8.78 19.70 4.53
C ASP A 39 7.50 19.15 3.91
N ASP A 40 7.50 18.97 2.60
CA ASP A 40 6.37 18.43 1.84
C ASP A 40 6.04 16.97 2.18
N PHE A 41 6.89 16.27 2.95
CA PHE A 41 6.61 14.90 3.39
C PHE A 41 5.28 14.81 4.16
N ILE A 42 4.91 15.85 4.91
CA ILE A 42 3.64 15.89 5.65
C ILE A 42 2.42 15.83 4.71
N ARG A 43 2.57 16.34 3.48
CA ARG A 43 1.51 16.31 2.45
C ARG A 43 1.26 14.92 1.90
N VAL A 44 2.19 14.00 2.07
CA VAL A 44 2.08 12.61 1.62
C VAL A 44 1.56 11.69 2.72
N LEU A 45 1.78 12.07 3.99
CA LEU A 45 1.44 11.23 5.15
C LEU A 45 0.00 10.75 5.17
N TRP A 46 -0.96 11.59 4.77
CA TRP A 46 -2.37 11.21 4.76
C TRP A 46 -2.64 10.03 3.81
N ALA A 47 -2.04 10.04 2.62
CA ALA A 47 -2.23 8.98 1.64
C ALA A 47 -1.53 7.68 2.06
N VAL A 48 -0.32 7.79 2.63
CA VAL A 48 0.41 6.66 3.21
C VAL A 48 -0.38 6.05 4.36
N ASN A 49 -0.83 6.87 5.31
CA ASN A 49 -1.62 6.40 6.45
C ASN A 49 -2.94 5.76 6.02
N LEU A 50 -3.64 6.35 5.04
CA LEU A 50 -4.85 5.76 4.48
C LEU A 50 -4.58 4.37 3.92
N SER A 51 -3.51 4.21 3.12
CA SER A 51 -3.17 2.91 2.54
C SER A 51 -2.83 1.87 3.60
N LEU A 52 -2.06 2.24 4.62
CA LEU A 52 -1.70 1.37 5.73
C LEU A 52 -2.93 0.94 6.55
N LEU A 53 -3.83 1.90 6.85
CA LEU A 53 -5.08 1.62 7.58
C LEU A 53 -5.99 0.67 6.80
N VAL A 54 -6.19 0.89 5.50
CA VAL A 54 -7.00 0.01 4.66
C VAL A 54 -6.43 -1.41 4.62
N GLN A 55 -5.11 -1.55 4.47
CA GLN A 55 -4.44 -2.85 4.46
C GLN A 55 -4.51 -3.55 5.82
N MET A 56 -4.31 -2.81 6.92
CA MET A 56 -4.44 -3.36 8.28
C MET A 56 -5.87 -3.82 8.55
N ALA A 57 -6.86 -2.96 8.29
CA ALA A 57 -8.28 -3.28 8.49
C ALA A 57 -8.72 -4.49 7.65
N GLY A 58 -8.30 -4.55 6.38
CA GLY A 58 -8.54 -5.68 5.50
C GLY A 58 -7.92 -6.98 6.01
N SER A 59 -6.66 -6.93 6.45
CA SER A 59 -5.95 -8.08 7.00
C SER A 59 -6.57 -8.55 8.32
N MET A 60 -6.89 -7.64 9.23
CA MET A 60 -7.56 -7.95 10.49
C MET A 60 -8.94 -8.57 10.25
N ALA A 61 -9.75 -7.97 9.39
CA ALA A 61 -11.05 -8.50 9.05
C ALA A 61 -10.96 -9.91 8.44
N MET A 62 -9.95 -10.18 7.61
CA MET A 62 -9.68 -11.50 7.05
C MET A 62 -9.20 -12.55 8.06
N ILE A 63 -8.69 -12.16 9.22
CA ILE A 63 -8.37 -13.10 10.31
C ILE A 63 -9.66 -13.72 10.87
N PHE A 64 -10.71 -12.91 11.03
CA PHE A 64 -11.98 -13.32 11.63
C PHE A 64 -13.01 -13.80 10.60
N TYR A 65 -13.10 -13.12 9.46
CA TYR A 65 -14.13 -13.33 8.45
C TYR A 65 -13.50 -13.54 7.06
N ARG A 66 -13.65 -14.76 6.51
CA ARG A 66 -12.90 -15.20 5.30
C ARG A 66 -13.75 -15.68 4.12
N PRO A 67 -14.91 -15.15 3.82
CA PRO A 67 -15.57 -15.55 2.57
C PRO A 67 -14.71 -15.07 1.38
N PRO A 68 -14.61 -15.87 0.30
CA PRO A 68 -13.73 -15.59 -0.82
C PRO A 68 -14.03 -14.26 -1.51
N ARG A 69 -15.27 -13.81 -1.45
CA ARG A 69 -15.70 -12.49 -1.99
C ARG A 69 -15.15 -11.34 -1.17
N PHE A 70 -15.28 -11.43 0.16
CA PHE A 70 -14.77 -10.42 1.06
C PHE A 70 -13.24 -10.28 0.94
N ALA A 71 -12.52 -11.40 0.88
CA ALA A 71 -11.07 -11.40 0.71
C ALA A 71 -10.66 -10.71 -0.61
N ALA A 72 -11.38 -10.97 -1.71
CA ALA A 72 -11.09 -10.34 -2.99
C ALA A 72 -11.36 -8.83 -2.98
N VAL A 73 -12.45 -8.38 -2.35
CA VAL A 73 -12.76 -6.95 -2.18
C VAL A 73 -11.73 -6.27 -1.28
N ALA A 74 -11.39 -6.87 -0.14
CA ALA A 74 -10.39 -6.31 0.78
C ALA A 74 -9.01 -6.16 0.10
N GLN A 75 -8.59 -7.15 -0.69
CA GLN A 75 -7.35 -7.08 -1.46
C GLN A 75 -7.41 -5.99 -2.53
N ALA A 76 -8.51 -5.88 -3.28
CA ALA A 76 -8.66 -4.83 -4.30
C ALA A 76 -8.62 -3.43 -3.69
N LEU A 77 -9.29 -3.20 -2.56
CA LEU A 77 -9.25 -1.94 -1.81
C LEU A 77 -7.84 -1.62 -1.30
N GLY A 78 -7.15 -2.62 -0.74
CA GLY A 78 -5.76 -2.47 -0.29
C GLY A 78 -4.82 -2.10 -1.43
N THR A 79 -4.94 -2.76 -2.57
CA THR A 79 -4.14 -2.46 -3.77
C THR A 79 -4.45 -1.06 -4.31
N ALA A 80 -5.73 -0.68 -4.38
CA ALA A 80 -6.13 0.66 -4.82
C ALA A 80 -5.57 1.77 -3.91
N ALA A 81 -5.66 1.58 -2.59
CA ALA A 81 -5.10 2.52 -1.62
C ALA A 81 -3.57 2.63 -1.72
N ALA A 82 -2.87 1.50 -1.95
CA ALA A 82 -1.43 1.49 -2.15
C ALA A 82 -1.01 2.24 -3.43
N VAL A 83 -1.71 1.99 -4.55
CA VAL A 83 -1.45 2.70 -5.82
C VAL A 83 -1.70 4.19 -5.66
N LEU A 84 -2.79 4.59 -5.01
CA LEU A 84 -3.07 6.00 -4.72
C LEU A 84 -1.94 6.64 -3.89
N SER A 85 -1.48 5.95 -2.85
CA SER A 85 -0.37 6.42 -2.03
C SER A 85 0.91 6.60 -2.84
N MET A 86 1.23 5.66 -3.74
CA MET A 86 2.40 5.77 -4.65
C MET A 86 2.27 6.95 -5.61
N ILE A 87 1.06 7.22 -6.15
CA ILE A 87 0.81 8.37 -7.02
C ILE A 87 1.06 9.68 -6.27
N VAL A 88 0.48 9.82 -5.07
CA VAL A 88 0.66 11.02 -4.24
C VAL A 88 2.14 11.20 -3.89
N PHE A 89 2.83 10.11 -3.52
CA PHE A 89 4.25 10.13 -3.22
C PHE A 89 5.11 10.54 -4.43
N TYR A 90 4.76 10.07 -5.62
CA TYR A 90 5.45 10.42 -6.86
C TYR A 90 5.25 11.89 -7.25
N VAL A 91 4.01 12.41 -7.10
CA VAL A 91 3.67 13.79 -7.47
C VAL A 91 4.34 14.80 -6.53
N VAL A 92 4.27 14.54 -5.23
CA VAL A 92 4.86 15.43 -4.21
C VAL A 92 6.37 15.25 -4.13
N PHE A 93 6.84 14.00 -4.27
CA PHE A 93 8.24 13.56 -4.17
C PHE A 93 9.01 14.26 -3.04
N PRO A 94 8.71 13.94 -1.79
CA PRO A 94 9.20 14.68 -0.63
C PRO A 94 10.62 14.29 -0.20
N LEU A 95 11.43 13.73 -1.09
CA LEU A 95 12.79 13.27 -0.83
C LEU A 95 13.79 13.97 -1.75
N ASP A 96 14.90 14.44 -1.18
CA ASP A 96 16.01 15.02 -1.94
C ASP A 96 17.36 14.46 -1.45
N PHE A 97 17.86 13.47 -2.16
CA PHE A 97 19.17 12.88 -1.87
C PHE A 97 20.34 13.70 -2.45
N SER A 98 20.08 14.80 -3.16
CA SER A 98 21.14 15.69 -3.61
C SER A 98 21.84 16.37 -2.44
N ALA A 99 21.12 16.59 -1.33
CA ALA A 99 21.66 17.13 -0.09
C ALA A 99 22.84 16.32 0.50
N VAL A 100 22.89 15.01 0.22
CA VAL A 100 23.96 14.09 0.68
C VAL A 100 24.84 13.61 -0.48
N GLY A 101 24.82 14.31 -1.63
CA GLY A 101 25.65 13.98 -2.79
C GLY A 101 25.19 12.76 -3.59
N ALA A 102 24.00 12.22 -3.32
CA ALA A 102 23.46 11.01 -3.94
C ALA A 102 22.25 11.29 -4.86
N ALA A 103 22.30 12.35 -5.68
CA ALA A 103 21.20 12.79 -6.53
C ALA A 103 20.64 11.69 -7.47
N TRP A 104 21.46 10.71 -7.88
CA TRP A 104 21.04 9.57 -8.69
C TRP A 104 19.97 8.70 -8.01
N VAL A 105 19.94 8.68 -6.67
CA VAL A 105 18.94 7.92 -5.87
C VAL A 105 17.55 8.45 -6.12
N ASN A 106 17.38 9.77 -6.31
CA ASN A 106 16.07 10.36 -6.64
C ASN A 106 15.48 9.76 -7.92
N SER A 107 16.32 9.55 -8.95
CA SER A 107 15.88 8.93 -10.21
C SER A 107 15.52 7.45 -10.02
N VAL A 108 16.30 6.71 -9.24
CA VAL A 108 16.01 5.31 -8.94
C VAL A 108 14.68 5.16 -8.22
N ILE A 109 14.42 5.98 -7.19
CA ILE A 109 13.17 5.94 -6.44
C ILE A 109 11.98 6.25 -7.36
N ARG A 110 12.10 7.24 -8.25
CA ARG A 110 11.03 7.56 -9.23
C ARG A 110 10.74 6.39 -10.15
N VAL A 111 11.77 5.72 -10.67
CA VAL A 111 11.59 4.52 -11.51
C VAL A 111 10.90 3.41 -10.74
N VAL A 112 11.31 3.15 -9.50
CA VAL A 112 10.67 2.15 -8.63
C VAL A 112 9.21 2.47 -8.37
N LEU A 113 8.87 3.75 -8.12
CA LEU A 113 7.49 4.18 -7.94
C LEU A 113 6.65 3.97 -9.20
N ILE A 114 7.19 4.32 -10.39
CA ILE A 114 6.49 4.09 -11.67
C ILE A 114 6.26 2.60 -11.89
N ALA A 115 7.26 1.75 -11.66
CA ALA A 115 7.13 0.31 -11.78
C ALA A 115 6.11 -0.25 -10.79
N GLY A 116 6.10 0.25 -9.54
CA GLY A 116 5.12 -0.12 -8.53
C GLY A 116 3.69 0.29 -8.89
N MET A 117 3.51 1.50 -9.42
CA MET A 117 2.21 1.97 -9.90
C MET A 117 1.70 1.13 -11.09
N ALA A 118 2.57 0.83 -12.06
CA ALA A 118 2.21 0.00 -13.21
C ALA A 118 1.82 -1.43 -12.77
N GLY A 119 2.65 -2.07 -11.93
CA GLY A 119 2.37 -3.40 -11.41
C GLY A 119 1.12 -3.45 -10.54
N GLY A 120 0.95 -2.47 -9.65
CA GLY A 120 -0.24 -2.33 -8.80
C GLY A 120 -1.51 -2.08 -9.63
N GLY A 121 -1.43 -1.24 -10.66
CA GLY A 121 -2.53 -0.97 -11.58
C GLY A 121 -2.97 -2.23 -12.35
N ILE A 122 -2.02 -2.98 -12.91
CA ILE A 122 -2.29 -4.27 -13.57
C ILE A 122 -2.91 -5.25 -12.57
N GLY A 123 -2.34 -5.36 -11.36
CA GLY A 123 -2.86 -6.23 -10.31
C GLY A 123 -4.30 -5.87 -9.93
N LEU A 124 -4.62 -4.59 -9.84
CA LEU A 124 -5.97 -4.10 -9.55
C LEU A 124 -6.95 -4.48 -10.66
N LEU A 125 -6.57 -4.30 -11.93
CA LEU A 125 -7.40 -4.68 -13.07
C LEU A 125 -7.71 -6.19 -13.08
N VAL A 126 -6.70 -7.02 -12.82
CA VAL A 126 -6.87 -8.48 -12.71
C VAL A 126 -7.82 -8.85 -11.57
N GLN A 127 -7.67 -8.22 -10.39
CA GLN A 127 -8.53 -8.45 -9.23
C GLN A 127 -9.99 -8.06 -9.52
N LEU A 128 -10.21 -6.90 -10.16
CA LEU A 128 -11.54 -6.46 -10.57
C LEU A 128 -12.16 -7.40 -11.61
N GLY A 129 -11.38 -7.85 -12.59
CA GLY A 129 -11.81 -8.86 -13.57
C GLY A 129 -12.25 -10.18 -12.93
N GLN A 130 -11.48 -10.66 -11.95
CA GLN A 130 -11.84 -11.86 -11.19
C GLN A 130 -13.11 -11.68 -10.35
N LEU A 131 -13.32 -10.50 -9.77
CA LEU A 131 -14.55 -10.18 -9.06
C LEU A 131 -15.77 -10.26 -9.99
N THR A 132 -15.72 -9.65 -11.16
CA THR A 132 -16.85 -9.65 -12.11
C THR A 132 -17.20 -11.05 -12.61
N VAL A 133 -16.18 -11.89 -12.89
CA VAL A 133 -16.41 -13.29 -13.31
C VAL A 133 -17.07 -14.10 -12.18
N ARG A 134 -16.61 -13.95 -10.94
CA ARG A 134 -17.18 -14.66 -9.78
C ARG A 134 -18.62 -14.22 -9.47
N TRP A 135 -18.98 -12.97 -9.76
CA TRP A 135 -20.38 -12.51 -9.61
C TRP A 135 -21.31 -13.14 -10.68
N ARG A 136 -20.86 -13.28 -11.91
CA ARG A 136 -21.64 -13.89 -13.00
C ARG A 136 -21.94 -15.37 -12.75
N THR A 137 -20.96 -16.16 -12.34
CA THR A 137 -21.17 -17.60 -12.08
C THR A 137 -22.23 -17.88 -11.01
N PHE A 138 -22.37 -17.00 -10.03
CA PHE A 138 -23.35 -17.20 -8.95
C PHE A 138 -24.80 -16.93 -9.39
N SER A 139 -25.01 -16.03 -10.32
CA SER A 139 -26.35 -15.70 -10.83
C SER A 139 -26.99 -16.85 -11.63
N TYR A 140 -26.19 -17.79 -12.13
CA TYR A 140 -26.68 -18.96 -12.87
C TYR A 140 -27.00 -20.18 -11.98
N THR A 141 -26.52 -20.20 -10.74
CA THR A 141 -26.72 -21.36 -9.82
C THR A 141 -27.98 -21.19 -8.94
N VAL A 142 -28.61 -20.04 -8.94
CA VAL A 142 -29.79 -19.70 -8.11
C VAL A 142 -31.09 -19.70 -8.93
N ARG A 143 -31.05 -20.15 -10.19
CA ARG A 143 -32.24 -20.45 -11.01
C ARG A 143 -32.35 -21.96 -11.18
#